data_5a134a14a4fedaecc83e7222dd43326e
#
_entry.id   5a134a14a4fedaecc83e7222dd43326e
#
_cell.length_a   1.000
_cell.length_b   1.000
_cell.length_c   1.000
_cell.angle_alpha   90.00
_cell.angle_beta   90.00
_cell.angle_gamma   90.00
#
_symmetry.space_group_name_H-M   'P 1'
#
loop_
_entity.id
_entity.type
_entity.pdbx_description
1 polymer ?
#
loop_
_entity_poly.entity_id
_entity_poly.type
_entity_poly.pdbx_seq_one_letter_code
_entity_poly.pdbx_strand_id
1 'polypeptide(L)'
;IRDTSYWESGMAKDFGEPEKKDVSVQLKWLPQCQFMGYFVAEAKGYYDEVGLNVDIISGGGDIGETTAVNNGTVDFGVTWVSNLISANAGGMDLLEVAQVYQRSGLVLVYKK
;
A
#
# COMPACT_ATOMS: atom_id res chain seq x y z
N ILE A 1 9.53 -20.37 4.46
CA ILE A 1 10.61 -19.37 4.22
C ILE A 1 10.58 -19.09 2.73
N ARG A 2 10.20 -17.86 2.34
CA ARG A 2 10.26 -17.45 0.93
C ARG A 2 11.71 -17.29 0.53
N ASP A 3 12.05 -17.78 -0.64
CA ASP A 3 13.33 -17.54 -1.29
C ASP A 3 13.44 -16.03 -1.55
N THR A 4 14.37 -15.36 -0.87
CA THR A 4 14.62 -13.91 -1.02
C THR A 4 15.66 -13.63 -2.10
N SER A 5 16.24 -14.65 -2.72
CA SER A 5 17.26 -14.51 -3.75
C SER A 5 16.81 -13.67 -4.95
N TYR A 6 15.52 -13.66 -5.23
CA TYR A 6 14.89 -12.83 -6.24
C TYR A 6 15.13 -11.32 -6.01
N TRP A 7 15.04 -10.87 -4.76
CA TRP A 7 15.26 -9.46 -4.38
C TRP A 7 16.74 -9.13 -4.24
N GLU A 8 17.55 -10.14 -3.87
CA GLU A 8 19.01 -10.00 -3.75
C GLU A 8 19.70 -9.98 -5.12
N SER A 9 19.05 -10.48 -6.17
CA SER A 9 19.58 -10.52 -7.52
C SER A 9 19.61 -9.16 -8.26
N GLY A 10 19.15 -8.10 -7.62
CA GLY A 10 19.20 -6.74 -8.18
C GLY A 10 18.14 -6.47 -9.26
N MET A 11 17.04 -7.23 -9.29
CA MET A 11 15.93 -7.00 -10.22
C MET A 11 15.30 -5.62 -10.09
N ALA A 12 15.41 -4.97 -8.93
CA ALA A 12 15.00 -3.58 -8.76
C ALA A 12 15.73 -2.61 -9.72
N LYS A 13 16.89 -3.00 -10.23
CA LYS A 13 17.68 -2.18 -11.19
C LYS A 13 17.18 -2.27 -12.64
N ASP A 14 16.33 -3.25 -12.96
CA ASP A 14 15.85 -3.48 -14.33
C ASP A 14 14.55 -2.73 -14.68
N PHE A 15 13.94 -2.04 -13.72
CA PHE A 15 12.68 -1.31 -13.95
C PHE A 15 12.86 0.06 -14.65
N GLY A 16 14.10 0.52 -14.83
CA GLY A 16 14.36 1.83 -15.42
C GLY A 16 14.04 2.98 -14.46
N GLU A 17 14.07 4.22 -15.00
CA GLU A 17 13.71 5.41 -14.23
C GLU A 17 12.19 5.48 -14.06
N PRO A 18 11.68 5.76 -12.86
CA PRO A 18 10.24 5.94 -12.64
C PRO A 18 9.72 7.20 -13.35
N GLU A 19 8.52 7.13 -13.90
CA GLU A 19 7.86 8.29 -14.54
C GLU A 19 7.59 9.41 -13.53
N LYS A 20 7.29 9.08 -12.28
CA LYS A 20 7.08 9.99 -11.15
C LYS A 20 7.91 9.50 -9.96
N LYS A 21 8.83 10.35 -9.49
CA LYS A 21 9.73 10.02 -8.37
C LYS A 21 9.10 10.26 -7.00
N ASP A 22 8.37 11.35 -6.86
CA ASP A 22 7.68 11.71 -5.62
C ASP A 22 6.28 11.12 -5.63
N VAL A 23 6.05 10.10 -4.82
CA VAL A 23 4.77 9.40 -4.72
C VAL A 23 4.27 9.39 -3.28
N SER A 24 2.96 9.44 -3.11
CA SER A 24 2.31 9.43 -1.81
C SER A 24 1.44 8.19 -1.61
N VAL A 25 1.51 7.60 -0.42
CA VAL A 25 0.73 6.42 -0.04
C VAL A 25 -0.07 6.72 1.22
N GLN A 26 -1.39 6.72 1.09
CA GLN A 26 -2.32 6.85 2.21
C GLN A 26 -2.56 5.50 2.88
N LEU A 27 -2.19 5.35 4.14
CA LEU A 27 -2.50 4.15 4.90
C LEU A 27 -3.99 4.11 5.27
N LYS A 28 -4.53 2.89 5.43
CA LYS A 28 -5.92 2.67 5.87
C LYS A 28 -6.18 3.18 7.28
N TRP A 29 -5.19 3.11 8.14
CA TRP A 29 -5.32 3.42 9.57
C TRP A 29 -4.05 4.07 10.11
N LEU A 30 -4.05 4.33 11.41
CA LEU A 30 -2.86 4.79 12.13
C LEU A 30 -1.70 3.79 11.97
N PRO A 31 -0.43 4.23 12.11
CA PRO A 31 0.72 3.33 12.03
C PRO A 31 0.61 2.16 12.99
N GLN A 32 0.58 0.95 12.46
CA GLN A 32 0.44 -0.31 13.17
C GLN A 32 1.28 -1.40 12.50
N CYS A 33 1.44 -2.55 13.17
CA CYS A 33 2.21 -3.68 12.65
C CYS A 33 1.81 -4.14 11.26
N GLN A 34 0.53 -3.99 10.88
CA GLN A 34 0.03 -4.34 9.56
C GLN A 34 0.67 -3.52 8.43
N PHE A 35 1.17 -2.33 8.73
CA PHE A 35 1.83 -1.44 7.77
C PHE A 35 3.36 -1.45 7.90
N MET A 36 3.92 -2.31 8.74
CA MET A 36 5.35 -2.36 9.02
C MET A 36 6.19 -2.48 7.75
N GLY A 37 5.70 -3.20 6.73
CA GLY A 37 6.40 -3.38 5.47
C GLY A 37 6.73 -2.05 4.77
N TYR A 38 5.82 -1.10 4.80
CA TYR A 38 6.03 0.23 4.20
C TYR A 38 7.13 1.02 4.94
N PHE A 39 7.07 1.06 6.28
CA PHE A 39 8.06 1.75 7.09
C PHE A 39 9.44 1.07 7.07
N VAL A 40 9.48 -0.25 7.00
CA VAL A 40 10.75 -0.99 6.84
C VAL A 40 11.36 -0.72 5.47
N ALA A 41 10.56 -0.66 4.42
CA ALA A 41 11.06 -0.33 3.08
C ALA A 41 11.66 1.08 3.04
N GLU A 42 11.03 2.06 3.69
CA GLU A 42 11.56 3.42 3.85
C GLU A 42 12.87 3.40 4.65
N ALA A 43 12.85 2.82 5.85
CA ALA A 43 14.02 2.79 6.76
C ALA A 43 15.22 2.03 6.19
N LYS A 44 15.00 1.07 5.29
CA LYS A 44 16.02 0.30 4.60
C LYS A 44 16.49 0.95 3.29
N GLY A 45 15.86 2.04 2.86
CA GLY A 45 16.17 2.71 1.60
C GLY A 45 15.73 1.95 0.35
N TYR A 46 14.80 0.99 0.45
CA TYR A 46 14.35 0.21 -0.70
C TYR A 46 13.63 1.05 -1.74
N TYR A 47 12.96 2.12 -1.31
CA TYR A 47 12.35 3.08 -2.24
C TYR A 47 13.41 3.88 -2.99
N ASP A 48 14.47 4.30 -2.30
CA ASP A 48 15.60 5.03 -2.91
C ASP A 48 16.34 4.14 -3.94
N GLU A 49 16.47 2.84 -3.67
CA GLU A 49 17.10 1.88 -4.58
C GLU A 49 16.41 1.80 -5.95
N VAL A 50 15.09 2.05 -5.97
CA VAL A 50 14.28 2.07 -7.22
C VAL A 50 14.00 3.50 -7.70
N GLY A 51 14.62 4.51 -7.09
CA GLY A 51 14.51 5.90 -7.50
C GLY A 51 13.22 6.60 -7.07
N LEU A 52 12.53 6.08 -6.05
CA LEU A 52 11.28 6.64 -5.52
C LEU A 52 11.52 7.38 -4.20
N ASN A 53 10.90 8.54 -4.07
CA ASN A 53 10.71 9.25 -2.82
C ASN A 53 9.25 9.05 -2.39
N VAL A 54 9.03 8.25 -1.34
CA VAL A 54 7.68 7.84 -0.92
C VAL A 54 7.28 8.56 0.35
N ASP A 55 6.18 9.31 0.28
CA ASP A 55 5.55 9.93 1.45
C ASP A 55 4.45 9.00 2.01
N ILE A 56 4.68 8.46 3.21
CA ILE A 56 3.75 7.55 3.88
C ILE A 56 2.82 8.35 4.79
N ILE A 57 1.60 8.54 4.34
CA ILE A 57 0.59 9.35 5.03
C ILE A 57 -0.25 8.45 5.94
N SER A 58 -0.30 8.80 7.22
CA SER A 58 -1.11 8.09 8.21
C SER A 58 -2.60 8.19 7.87
N GLY A 59 -3.31 7.07 8.00
CA GLY A 59 -4.77 7.04 7.97
C GLY A 59 -5.39 7.39 9.31
N GLY A 60 -6.70 7.30 9.39
CA GLY A 60 -7.47 7.55 10.61
C GLY A 60 -8.97 7.51 10.32
N GLY A 61 -9.80 7.60 11.37
CA GLY A 61 -11.23 7.37 11.27
C GLY A 61 -11.98 8.25 10.27
N ASP A 62 -11.51 9.47 10.05
CA ASP A 62 -12.18 10.45 9.18
C ASP A 62 -11.50 10.62 7.81
N ILE A 63 -10.41 9.87 7.57
CA ILE A 63 -9.64 9.96 6.32
C ILE A 63 -10.02 8.80 5.42
N GLY A 64 -10.81 9.09 4.39
CA GLY A 64 -11.19 8.12 3.37
C GLY A 64 -10.08 7.95 2.33
N GLU A 65 -9.26 6.89 2.45
CA GLU A 65 -8.16 6.59 1.52
C GLU A 65 -8.63 6.43 0.07
N THR A 66 -9.79 5.82 -0.13
CA THR A 66 -10.40 5.68 -1.47
C THR A 66 -10.77 7.03 -2.06
N THR A 67 -11.33 7.93 -1.24
CA THR A 67 -11.67 9.29 -1.65
C THR A 67 -10.41 10.11 -1.94
N ALA A 68 -9.37 9.97 -1.14
CA ALA A 68 -8.12 10.70 -1.33
C ALA A 68 -7.43 10.31 -2.64
N VAL A 69 -7.43 9.02 -3.02
CA VAL A 69 -6.92 8.56 -4.31
C VAL A 69 -7.82 9.04 -5.44
N ASN A 70 -9.14 8.88 -5.33
CA ASN A 70 -10.08 9.28 -6.38
C ASN A 70 -10.02 10.78 -6.69
N ASN A 71 -9.74 11.61 -5.69
CA ASN A 71 -9.59 13.07 -5.86
C ASN A 71 -8.17 13.49 -6.27
N GLY A 72 -7.24 12.55 -6.38
CA GLY A 72 -5.85 12.85 -6.72
C GLY A 72 -5.06 13.55 -5.62
N THR A 73 -5.53 13.51 -4.38
CA THR A 73 -4.82 14.06 -3.21
C THR A 73 -3.60 13.23 -2.87
N VAL A 74 -3.68 11.91 -3.09
CA VAL A 74 -2.58 10.95 -2.96
C VAL A 74 -2.54 10.04 -4.18
N ASP A 75 -1.39 9.44 -4.44
CA ASP A 75 -1.18 8.56 -5.60
C ASP A 75 -1.70 7.14 -5.34
N PHE A 76 -1.47 6.63 -4.13
CA PHE A 76 -1.86 5.28 -3.75
C PHE A 76 -2.61 5.28 -2.42
N GLY A 77 -3.49 4.31 -2.24
CA GLY A 77 -4.21 4.09 -0.99
C GLY A 77 -4.17 2.62 -0.59
N VAL A 78 -3.91 2.37 0.68
CA VAL A 78 -4.01 1.03 1.26
C VAL A 78 -5.40 0.84 1.81
N THR A 79 -6.15 -0.05 1.22
CA THR A 79 -7.54 -0.30 1.61
C THR A 79 -7.88 -1.79 1.64
N TRP A 80 -9.06 -2.13 2.05
CA TRP A 80 -9.59 -3.49 1.95
C TRP A 80 -10.36 -3.67 0.65
N VAL A 81 -10.28 -4.86 0.08
CA VAL A 81 -10.98 -5.20 -1.19
C VAL A 81 -12.46 -4.87 -1.12
N SER A 82 -13.12 -5.12 0.01
CA SER A 82 -14.53 -4.76 0.21
C SER A 82 -14.80 -3.26 0.06
N ASN A 83 -13.88 -2.42 0.56
CA ASN A 83 -14.02 -0.97 0.43
C ASN A 83 -13.79 -0.51 -1.01
N LEU A 84 -12.83 -1.11 -1.71
CA LEU A 84 -12.59 -0.83 -3.13
C LEU A 84 -13.82 -1.17 -3.98
N ILE A 85 -14.40 -2.36 -3.75
CA ILE A 85 -15.63 -2.80 -4.46
C ILE A 85 -16.77 -1.80 -4.21
N SER A 86 -16.99 -1.42 -2.94
CA SER A 86 -18.04 -0.47 -2.57
C SER A 86 -17.81 0.91 -3.17
N ALA A 87 -16.57 1.39 -3.17
CA ALA A 87 -16.21 2.69 -3.75
C ALA A 87 -16.46 2.73 -5.26
N ASN A 88 -16.04 1.69 -5.98
CA ASN A 88 -16.27 1.59 -7.43
C ASN A 88 -17.77 1.42 -7.75
N ALA A 89 -18.51 0.65 -6.95
CA ALA A 89 -19.97 0.56 -7.08
C ALA A 89 -20.66 1.91 -6.83
N GLY A 90 -20.06 2.76 -5.99
CA GLY A 90 -20.51 4.14 -5.74
C GLY A 90 -20.09 5.15 -6.81
N GLY A 91 -19.40 4.73 -7.86
CA GLY A 91 -19.01 5.56 -9.00
C GLY A 91 -17.58 6.12 -8.94
N MET A 92 -16.73 5.68 -8.02
CA MET A 92 -15.30 5.98 -8.06
C MET A 92 -14.62 5.12 -9.14
N ASP A 93 -13.53 5.62 -9.70
CA ASP A 93 -12.73 4.91 -10.71
C ASP A 93 -11.36 4.56 -10.10
N LEU A 94 -11.33 3.47 -9.35
CA LEU A 94 -10.16 3.01 -8.62
C LEU A 94 -9.70 1.64 -9.15
N LEU A 95 -8.39 1.48 -9.26
CA LEU A 95 -7.75 0.25 -9.72
C LEU A 95 -6.94 -0.39 -8.58
N GLU A 96 -7.08 -1.70 -8.40
CA GLU A 96 -6.19 -2.48 -7.55
C GLU A 96 -4.89 -2.77 -8.30
N VAL A 97 -3.77 -2.32 -7.73
CA VAL A 97 -2.43 -2.51 -8.33
C VAL A 97 -1.62 -3.60 -7.63
N ALA A 98 -1.93 -3.92 -6.37
CA ALA A 98 -1.24 -4.97 -5.63
C ALA A 98 -2.07 -5.53 -4.47
N GLN A 99 -2.04 -6.83 -4.29
CA GLN A 99 -2.64 -7.54 -3.16
C GLN A 99 -1.54 -7.92 -2.16
N VAL A 100 -1.43 -7.16 -1.07
CA VAL A 100 -0.39 -7.39 -0.05
C VAL A 100 -0.67 -8.66 0.77
N TYR A 101 -1.91 -8.86 1.20
CA TYR A 101 -2.35 -10.03 1.94
C TYR A 101 -3.31 -10.88 1.10
N GLN A 102 -2.93 -12.10 0.80
CA GLN A 102 -3.74 -13.02 -0.02
C GLN A 102 -4.75 -13.84 0.79
N ARG A 103 -4.66 -13.79 2.13
CA ARG A 103 -5.59 -14.47 3.05
C ARG A 103 -5.95 -13.53 4.17
N SER A 104 -7.24 -13.51 4.52
CA SER A 104 -7.72 -12.79 5.68
C SER A 104 -7.24 -13.45 6.97
N GLY A 105 -6.78 -12.64 7.93
CA GLY A 105 -6.53 -13.06 9.30
C GLY A 105 -7.77 -12.95 10.21
N LEU A 106 -8.92 -12.58 9.64
CA LEU A 106 -10.16 -12.43 10.41
C LEU A 106 -10.65 -13.79 10.89
N VAL A 107 -10.89 -13.90 12.19
CA VAL A 107 -11.45 -15.09 12.83
C VAL A 107 -12.64 -14.74 13.72
N LEU A 108 -13.61 -15.61 13.79
CA LEU A 108 -14.70 -15.52 14.75
C LEU A 108 -14.31 -16.21 16.04
N VAL A 109 -14.43 -15.48 17.15
CA VAL A 109 -14.16 -16.01 18.48
C VAL A 109 -15.48 -16.07 19.24
N TYR A 110 -15.80 -17.20 19.86
CA TYR A 110 -16.98 -17.36 20.70
C TYR A 110 -16.62 -18.03 22.02
N LYS A 111 -17.40 -17.75 23.04
CA LYS A 111 -17.28 -18.42 24.32
C LYS A 111 -17.96 -19.79 24.23
N LYS A 112 -17.22 -20.84 24.63
CA LYS A 112 -17.70 -22.22 24.70
C LYS A 112 -18.56 -22.45 25.94
#